data_7557547863e90ba2f9506bbd8d527b8f
#
_entry.id   7557547863e90ba2f9506bbd8d527b8f
#
_cell.length_a   1.000
_cell.length_b   1.000
_cell.length_c   1.000
_cell.angle_alpha   90.00
_cell.angle_beta   90.00
_cell.angle_gamma   90.00
#
_symmetry.space_group_name_H-M   'P 1'
#
loop_
_entity.id
_entity.type
_entity.pdbx_description
1 polymer ?
#
loop_
_entity_poly.entity_id
_entity_poly.type
_entity_poly.pdbx_seq_one_letter_code
_entity_poly.pdbx_strand_id
1 'polypeptide(L)'
;MRTAVYAVLLAVLAAGCGSNSPSVDDAPPPATTTTATVTTTQEGTSATTTTSAEKSLTLRLYFLAPDGELAAVSRDVAQTQTPGAATLRELTDAPTGMTTEVPSGLQLTIRQGQANVTGAKLKPPALAQVVYALTTFPTVHSVNGKTRADVEAFAPPILVEQPSPDDNVTSPLHVTGNANTFEATFNYRLEDADGTSLAKNFVTATSGSGTRGTFGFTIPFSVDTPQDGALRVFERSAEDGSVVHERVIPLRLSP
;
A
#
# COMPACT_ATOMS: atom_id res chain seq x y z
N MET A 1 -34.66 -16.36 -40.11
CA MET A 1 -35.23 -17.70 -39.87
C MET A 1 -34.12 -18.63 -39.42
N ARG A 2 -34.03 -18.91 -38.17
CA ARG A 2 -33.85 -20.21 -37.49
C ARG A 2 -33.42 -19.96 -36.05
N THR A 3 -34.41 -20.03 -35.22
CA THR A 3 -34.36 -20.07 -33.75
C THR A 3 -33.80 -21.41 -33.30
N ALA A 4 -32.87 -21.43 -32.36
CA ALA A 4 -32.54 -22.66 -31.61
C ALA A 4 -32.59 -22.32 -30.11
N VAL A 5 -33.61 -22.85 -29.48
CA VAL A 5 -33.86 -22.91 -28.03
C VAL A 5 -33.13 -24.14 -27.50
N TYR A 6 -32.33 -23.98 -26.42
CA TYR A 6 -31.88 -25.11 -25.63
C TYR A 6 -32.38 -24.96 -24.18
N ALA A 7 -33.09 -26.00 -23.81
CA ALA A 7 -33.79 -26.16 -22.55
C ALA A 7 -32.85 -26.57 -21.40
N VAL A 8 -33.22 -26.08 -20.24
CA VAL A 8 -32.68 -26.37 -18.90
C VAL A 8 -33.01 -27.80 -18.48
N LEU A 9 -32.08 -28.50 -17.90
CA LEU A 9 -32.34 -29.71 -17.10
C LEU A 9 -31.88 -29.51 -15.68
N LEU A 10 -32.84 -29.38 -14.75
CA LEU A 10 -32.67 -29.45 -13.31
C LEU A 10 -32.49 -30.90 -12.90
N ALA A 11 -31.52 -31.22 -12.07
CA ALA A 11 -31.46 -32.44 -11.28
C ALA A 11 -31.29 -32.10 -9.82
N VAL A 12 -32.35 -32.29 -9.04
CA VAL A 12 -32.39 -32.29 -7.57
C VAL A 12 -32.13 -33.72 -7.12
N LEU A 13 -31.19 -33.90 -6.18
CA LEU A 13 -31.12 -35.10 -5.37
C LEU A 13 -30.87 -34.70 -3.91
N ALA A 14 -31.81 -35.15 -3.09
CA ALA A 14 -31.90 -34.93 -1.66
C ALA A 14 -31.33 -36.10 -0.86
N ALA A 15 -31.00 -35.81 0.40
CA ALA A 15 -31.06 -36.62 1.61
C ALA A 15 -29.87 -37.50 1.98
N GLY A 16 -29.40 -37.25 3.20
CA GLY A 16 -28.55 -38.14 3.97
C GLY A 16 -28.33 -37.61 5.39
N CYS A 17 -29.33 -37.84 6.29
CA CYS A 17 -29.18 -37.68 7.73
C CYS A 17 -28.18 -38.69 8.29
N GLY A 18 -27.28 -38.25 9.18
CA GLY A 18 -26.41 -39.11 9.97
C GLY A 18 -26.09 -38.43 11.29
N SER A 19 -26.91 -38.71 12.28
CA SER A 19 -26.67 -38.38 13.69
C SER A 19 -25.62 -39.35 14.25
N ASN A 20 -24.59 -38.86 14.91
CA ASN A 20 -23.93 -39.58 15.99
C ASN A 20 -23.21 -38.59 16.92
N SER A 21 -23.79 -38.40 18.12
CA SER A 21 -23.07 -37.96 19.31
C SER A 21 -22.36 -39.16 19.93
N PRO A 22 -21.20 -38.96 20.52
CA PRO A 22 -21.03 -39.41 21.89
C PRO A 22 -20.55 -38.31 22.84
N SER A 23 -21.26 -38.21 23.93
CA SER A 23 -20.80 -37.70 25.20
C SER A 23 -19.59 -38.51 25.68
N VAL A 24 -18.61 -37.87 26.30
CA VAL A 24 -18.09 -38.24 27.63
C VAL A 24 -17.24 -37.12 28.19
N ASP A 25 -17.49 -36.79 29.43
CA ASP A 25 -16.74 -36.00 30.39
C ASP A 25 -15.22 -36.23 30.33
N ASP A 26 -14.47 -35.16 30.38
CA ASP A 26 -13.22 -35.16 31.15
C ASP A 26 -12.91 -33.71 31.61
N ALA A 27 -13.05 -33.53 32.93
CA ALA A 27 -12.74 -32.29 33.62
C ALA A 27 -11.23 -32.25 33.94
N PRO A 28 -10.57 -31.11 33.78
CA PRO A 28 -9.19 -30.96 34.23
C PRO A 28 -9.09 -30.84 35.76
N PRO A 29 -8.03 -31.38 36.38
CA PRO A 29 -7.82 -31.35 37.82
C PRO A 29 -7.53 -29.94 38.34
N PRO A 30 -7.82 -29.66 39.64
CA PRO A 30 -7.67 -28.34 40.22
C PRO A 30 -6.22 -27.95 40.39
N ALA A 31 -5.91 -26.69 40.01
CA ALA A 31 -4.60 -26.08 40.19
C ALA A 31 -4.27 -25.91 41.68
N THR A 32 -3.20 -26.51 42.13
CA THR A 32 -2.63 -26.35 43.46
C THR A 32 -2.05 -24.95 43.65
N THR A 33 -2.68 -24.17 44.52
CA THR A 33 -2.17 -22.85 44.93
C THR A 33 -0.97 -23.02 45.86
N THR A 34 0.24 -22.79 45.36
CA THR A 34 1.44 -22.69 46.22
C THR A 34 1.58 -21.23 46.67
N THR A 35 1.32 -20.97 47.93
CA THR A 35 1.56 -19.69 48.56
C THR A 35 3.07 -19.54 48.81
N ALA A 36 3.73 -18.69 48.03
CA ALA A 36 5.10 -18.29 48.29
C ALA A 36 5.12 -17.02 49.14
N THR A 37 5.65 -17.14 50.33
CA THR A 37 5.93 -16.02 51.26
C THR A 37 7.00 -15.13 50.66
N VAL A 38 6.66 -13.90 50.32
CA VAL A 38 7.64 -12.90 49.82
C VAL A 38 8.18 -12.13 51.00
N THR A 39 9.48 -12.30 51.27
CA THR A 39 10.27 -11.46 52.19
C THR A 39 10.53 -10.14 51.50
N THR A 40 10.01 -9.06 52.08
CA THR A 40 10.25 -7.67 51.63
C THR A 40 11.67 -7.27 51.91
N THR A 41 12.48 -7.03 50.89
CA THR A 41 13.70 -6.21 50.99
C THR A 41 13.47 -4.98 50.09
N GLN A 42 13.37 -3.84 50.75
CA GLN A 42 13.35 -2.52 50.10
C GLN A 42 14.76 -2.19 49.66
N GLU A 43 14.96 -1.85 48.38
CA GLU A 43 15.83 -0.75 47.94
C GLU A 43 15.85 -0.70 46.40
N GLY A 44 15.74 0.49 45.84
CA GLY A 44 16.02 0.79 44.44
C GLY A 44 14.80 1.16 43.58
N THR A 45 14.42 2.42 43.63
CA THR A 45 13.47 3.03 42.69
C THR A 45 14.04 3.01 41.26
N SER A 46 13.80 1.95 40.51
CA SER A 46 13.94 1.98 39.07
C SER A 46 12.55 2.25 38.49
N ALA A 47 12.34 3.49 38.07
CA ALA A 47 11.19 3.84 37.29
C ALA A 47 11.27 3.06 35.97
N THR A 48 10.56 1.93 35.91
CA THR A 48 10.31 1.23 34.64
C THR A 48 9.35 2.11 33.85
N THR A 49 9.90 2.95 32.97
CA THR A 49 9.10 3.64 31.97
C THR A 49 8.53 2.57 31.05
N THR A 50 7.31 2.13 31.32
CA THR A 50 6.53 1.32 30.40
C THR A 50 6.21 2.22 29.23
N THR A 51 7.04 2.22 28.20
CA THR A 51 6.70 2.83 26.90
C THR A 51 5.53 2.02 26.35
N SER A 52 4.33 2.50 26.59
CA SER A 52 3.15 2.02 25.88
C SER A 52 3.42 2.27 24.40
N ALA A 53 3.55 1.22 23.60
CA ALA A 53 3.64 1.36 22.15
C ALA A 53 2.40 2.13 21.69
N GLU A 54 2.58 3.40 21.39
CA GLU A 54 1.49 4.20 20.82
C GLU A 54 1.06 3.55 19.51
N LYS A 55 -0.24 3.30 19.37
CA LYS A 55 -0.77 2.74 18.12
C LYS A 55 -0.50 3.73 17.01
N SER A 56 0.19 3.29 15.96
CA SER A 56 0.44 4.07 14.75
C SER A 56 -0.56 3.73 13.65
N LEU A 57 -0.71 4.65 12.73
CA LEU A 57 -1.46 4.51 11.47
C LEU A 57 -0.52 4.88 10.33
N THR A 58 -0.32 3.97 9.39
CA THR A 58 0.43 4.25 8.17
C THR A 58 -0.46 4.93 7.14
N LEU A 59 -0.10 6.14 6.74
CA LEU A 59 -0.74 6.89 5.67
C LEU A 59 0.05 6.72 4.38
N ARG A 60 -0.64 6.59 3.26
CA ARG A 60 -0.04 6.70 1.94
C ARG A 60 -0.25 8.10 1.40
N LEU A 61 0.86 8.78 1.16
CA LEU A 61 0.93 10.15 0.71
C LEU A 61 1.50 10.19 -0.71
N TYR A 62 1.23 11.27 -1.45
CA TYR A 62 1.74 11.43 -2.80
C TYR A 62 2.36 12.81 -2.92
N PHE A 63 3.64 12.83 -3.26
CA PHE A 63 4.43 14.03 -3.46
C PHE A 63 4.88 14.14 -4.91
N LEU A 64 5.39 15.28 -5.30
CA LEU A 64 5.95 15.49 -6.64
C LEU A 64 7.44 15.15 -6.61
N ALA A 65 7.84 14.18 -7.41
CA ALA A 65 9.23 13.89 -7.68
C ALA A 65 9.90 15.04 -8.48
N PRO A 66 11.23 15.07 -8.66
CA PRO A 66 11.92 16.14 -9.38
C PRO A 66 11.46 16.36 -10.82
N ASP A 67 10.88 15.35 -11.45
CA ASP A 67 10.29 15.43 -12.80
C ASP A 67 8.84 15.97 -12.80
N GLY A 68 8.28 16.26 -11.62
CA GLY A 68 6.93 16.79 -11.46
C GLY A 68 5.83 15.73 -11.46
N GLU A 69 6.17 14.45 -11.54
CA GLU A 69 5.20 13.35 -11.46
C GLU A 69 5.02 12.86 -10.01
N LEU A 70 3.90 12.21 -9.74
CA LEU A 70 3.58 11.70 -8.41
C LEU A 70 4.49 10.52 -8.03
N ALA A 71 4.97 10.56 -6.79
CA ALA A 71 5.63 9.45 -6.11
C ALA A 71 4.89 9.15 -4.80
N ALA A 72 4.67 7.86 -4.52
CA ALA A 72 4.00 7.43 -3.29
C ALA A 72 5.02 7.29 -2.15
N VAL A 73 4.64 7.75 -0.96
CA VAL A 73 5.43 7.67 0.27
C VAL A 73 4.53 7.19 1.41
N SER A 74 4.99 6.22 2.17
CA SER A 74 4.34 5.79 3.40
C SER A 74 4.85 6.61 4.58
N ARG A 75 3.95 7.04 5.46
CA ARG A 75 4.30 7.77 6.68
C ARG A 75 3.49 7.27 7.86
N ASP A 76 4.17 6.89 8.93
CA ASP A 76 3.53 6.52 10.18
C ASP A 76 3.19 7.76 10.99
N VAL A 77 1.95 7.83 11.45
CA VAL A 77 1.44 8.89 12.30
C VAL A 77 0.77 8.28 13.53
N ALA A 78 0.64 9.06 14.60
CA ALA A 78 -0.15 8.63 15.75
C ALA A 78 -1.58 8.29 15.31
N GLN A 79 -2.15 7.21 15.86
CA GLN A 79 -3.50 6.80 15.52
C GLN A 79 -4.51 7.91 15.77
N THR A 80 -5.38 8.18 14.81
CA THR A 80 -6.35 9.27 14.85
C THR A 80 -7.74 8.80 14.39
N GLN A 81 -8.79 9.47 14.90
CA GLN A 81 -10.16 9.28 14.45
C GLN A 81 -10.46 10.00 13.12
N THR A 82 -9.54 10.86 12.65
CA THR A 82 -9.69 11.64 11.43
C THR A 82 -8.52 11.42 10.46
N PRO A 83 -8.32 10.19 9.95
CA PRO A 83 -7.17 9.88 9.11
C PRO A 83 -7.10 10.74 7.84
N GLY A 84 -8.22 11.07 7.21
CA GLY A 84 -8.23 11.94 6.05
C GLY A 84 -7.74 13.37 6.34
N ALA A 85 -8.07 13.94 7.50
CA ALA A 85 -7.56 15.25 7.91
C ALA A 85 -6.05 15.17 8.25
N ALA A 86 -5.61 14.08 8.86
CA ALA A 86 -4.19 13.81 9.07
C ALA A 86 -3.44 13.72 7.73
N THR A 87 -4.01 13.03 6.73
CA THR A 87 -3.43 12.95 5.37
C THR A 87 -3.23 14.33 4.76
N LEU A 88 -4.23 15.23 4.84
CA LEU A 88 -4.09 16.59 4.31
C LEU A 88 -2.99 17.40 5.01
N ARG A 89 -2.83 17.21 6.32
CA ARG A 89 -1.77 17.85 7.09
C ARG A 89 -0.39 17.31 6.68
N GLU A 90 -0.23 16.00 6.61
CA GLU A 90 1.04 15.35 6.25
C GLU A 90 1.47 15.67 4.81
N LEU A 91 0.53 15.92 3.89
CA LEU A 91 0.83 16.32 2.51
C LEU A 91 1.49 17.71 2.41
N THR A 92 1.44 18.53 3.44
CA THR A 92 2.11 19.86 3.43
C THR A 92 3.61 19.79 3.69
N ASP A 93 4.12 18.65 4.10
CA ASP A 93 5.52 18.43 4.47
C ASP A 93 6.12 17.31 3.61
N ALA A 94 6.73 17.71 2.49
CA ALA A 94 7.35 16.77 1.55
C ALA A 94 8.69 16.25 2.08
N PRO A 95 9.01 14.96 1.87
CA PRO A 95 10.31 14.41 2.22
C PRO A 95 11.43 14.99 1.34
N THR A 96 12.67 14.82 1.79
CA THR A 96 13.85 15.25 1.03
C THR A 96 13.84 14.71 -0.41
N GLY A 97 14.13 15.57 -1.38
CA GLY A 97 14.16 15.20 -2.79
C GLY A 97 12.80 15.24 -3.49
N MET A 98 11.71 15.52 -2.77
CA MET A 98 10.37 15.71 -3.34
C MET A 98 9.82 17.08 -2.99
N THR A 99 8.71 17.46 -3.64
CA THR A 99 8.03 18.74 -3.38
C THR A 99 6.53 18.53 -3.20
N THR A 100 5.87 19.53 -2.60
CA THR A 100 4.42 19.57 -2.48
C THR A 100 3.87 20.93 -2.92
N GLU A 101 2.73 20.89 -3.59
CA GLU A 101 1.93 22.06 -3.93
C GLU A 101 0.67 22.19 -3.04
N VAL A 102 0.52 21.27 -2.07
CA VAL A 102 -0.64 21.24 -1.18
C VAL A 102 -0.51 22.34 -0.13
N PRO A 103 -1.42 23.34 -0.10
CA PRO A 103 -1.37 24.39 0.89
C PRO A 103 -1.78 23.89 2.27
N SER A 104 -1.32 24.57 3.31
CA SER A 104 -1.77 24.33 4.68
C SER A 104 -3.19 24.86 4.93
N GLY A 105 -3.81 24.43 6.04
CA GLY A 105 -5.12 24.94 6.47
C GLY A 105 -6.32 24.37 5.70
N LEU A 106 -6.13 23.31 4.92
CA LEU A 106 -7.22 22.63 4.24
C LEU A 106 -8.17 21.96 5.25
N GLN A 107 -9.46 22.01 4.95
CA GLN A 107 -10.52 21.35 5.70
C GLN A 107 -11.15 20.23 4.86
N LEU A 108 -11.56 19.14 5.50
CA LEU A 108 -12.11 17.96 4.85
C LEU A 108 -13.50 17.62 5.39
N THR A 109 -14.43 17.40 4.46
CA THR A 109 -15.72 16.77 4.76
C THR A 109 -15.92 15.60 3.80
N ILE A 110 -16.30 14.44 4.31
CA ILE A 110 -16.57 13.25 3.48
C ILE A 110 -18.05 12.89 3.63
N ARG A 111 -18.75 12.77 2.49
CA ARG A 111 -20.15 12.33 2.43
C ARG A 111 -20.36 11.43 1.22
N GLN A 112 -20.95 10.26 1.42
CA GLN A 112 -21.30 9.33 0.34
C GLN A 112 -20.14 9.03 -0.63
N GLY A 113 -18.93 8.86 -0.10
CA GLY A 113 -17.74 8.58 -0.90
C GLY A 113 -17.12 9.80 -1.61
N GLN A 114 -17.67 10.98 -1.43
CA GLN A 114 -17.12 12.22 -1.96
C GLN A 114 -16.41 13.01 -0.85
N ALA A 115 -15.14 13.28 -1.03
CA ALA A 115 -14.37 14.16 -0.20
C ALA A 115 -14.48 15.59 -0.75
N ASN A 116 -14.92 16.53 0.09
CA ASN A 116 -14.94 17.95 -0.21
C ASN A 116 -13.82 18.63 0.59
N VAL A 117 -12.82 19.12 -0.12
CA VAL A 117 -11.65 19.82 0.44
C VAL A 117 -11.82 21.32 0.18
N THR A 118 -11.79 22.09 1.27
CA THR A 118 -11.96 23.56 1.29
C THR A 118 -10.81 24.23 2.03
N GLY A 119 -10.82 25.55 2.13
CA GLY A 119 -9.78 26.35 2.80
C GLY A 119 -8.83 27.04 1.83
N ALA A 120 -8.55 26.44 0.68
CA ALA A 120 -7.79 27.06 -0.41
C ALA A 120 -8.18 26.45 -1.76
N LYS A 121 -7.92 27.20 -2.84
CA LYS A 121 -8.07 26.67 -4.20
C LYS A 121 -6.86 25.79 -4.52
N LEU A 122 -7.10 24.50 -4.77
CA LEU A 122 -6.07 23.58 -5.19
C LEU A 122 -5.73 23.81 -6.69
N LYS A 123 -4.46 24.04 -6.97
CA LYS A 123 -3.92 24.00 -8.33
C LYS A 123 -3.86 22.55 -8.83
N PRO A 124 -3.73 22.30 -10.15
CA PRO A 124 -3.75 20.95 -10.67
C PRO A 124 -2.77 19.95 -10.01
N PRO A 125 -1.47 20.28 -9.76
CA PRO A 125 -0.57 19.35 -9.07
C PRO A 125 -1.01 19.06 -7.63
N ALA A 126 -1.40 20.09 -6.86
CA ALA A 126 -1.93 19.91 -5.50
C ALA A 126 -3.20 19.06 -5.48
N LEU A 127 -4.09 19.29 -6.46
CA LEU A 127 -5.32 18.49 -6.59
C LEU A 127 -4.98 17.03 -6.86
N ALA A 128 -4.01 16.73 -7.72
CA ALA A 128 -3.57 15.36 -7.99
C ALA A 128 -3.01 14.68 -6.72
N GLN A 129 -2.14 15.36 -5.96
CA GLN A 129 -1.63 14.86 -4.69
C GLN A 129 -2.77 14.50 -3.73
N VAL A 130 -3.74 15.41 -3.55
CA VAL A 130 -4.87 15.21 -2.63
C VAL A 130 -5.83 14.11 -3.13
N VAL A 131 -6.12 14.04 -4.43
CA VAL A 131 -6.96 12.99 -5.02
C VAL A 131 -6.33 11.62 -4.79
N TYR A 132 -5.05 11.46 -5.15
CA TYR A 132 -4.36 10.18 -4.99
C TYR A 132 -4.28 9.77 -3.52
N ALA A 133 -3.99 10.68 -2.61
CA ALA A 133 -3.87 10.37 -1.19
C ALA A 133 -5.22 10.03 -0.53
N LEU A 134 -6.27 10.83 -0.75
CA LEU A 134 -7.56 10.57 -0.11
C LEU A 134 -8.30 9.37 -0.72
N THR A 135 -8.10 9.06 -1.99
CA THR A 135 -8.70 7.86 -2.61
C THR A 135 -7.97 6.55 -2.28
N THR A 136 -6.95 6.57 -1.42
CA THR A 136 -6.43 5.34 -0.78
C THR A 136 -7.40 4.79 0.27
N PHE A 137 -8.25 5.64 0.84
CA PHE A 137 -9.29 5.20 1.76
C PHE A 137 -10.44 4.55 0.98
N PRO A 138 -10.82 3.30 1.30
CA PRO A 138 -11.84 2.56 0.53
C PRO A 138 -13.21 3.26 0.46
N THR A 139 -13.46 4.16 1.40
CA THR A 139 -14.72 4.92 1.49
C THR A 139 -14.70 6.22 0.69
N VAL A 140 -13.58 6.58 0.03
CA VAL A 140 -13.44 7.81 -0.75
C VAL A 140 -13.24 7.47 -2.22
N HIS A 141 -14.14 7.92 -3.08
CA HIS A 141 -14.12 7.66 -4.53
C HIS A 141 -13.72 8.89 -5.35
N SER A 142 -13.95 10.09 -4.81
CA SER A 142 -13.62 11.34 -5.50
C SER A 142 -13.28 12.46 -4.50
N VAL A 143 -12.55 13.47 -4.97
CA VAL A 143 -12.20 14.68 -4.22
C VAL A 143 -12.59 15.89 -5.05
N ASN A 144 -13.45 16.76 -4.50
CA ASN A 144 -13.99 17.93 -5.22
C ASN A 144 -14.55 17.56 -6.60
N GLY A 145 -15.21 16.38 -6.70
CA GLY A 145 -15.76 15.84 -7.95
C GLY A 145 -14.72 15.28 -8.93
N LYS A 146 -13.45 15.14 -8.52
CA LYS A 146 -12.37 14.59 -9.33
C LYS A 146 -11.95 13.20 -8.84
N THR A 147 -11.71 12.30 -9.77
CA THR A 147 -11.18 10.94 -9.56
C THR A 147 -9.69 10.89 -9.95
N ARG A 148 -9.02 9.76 -9.69
CA ARG A 148 -7.64 9.55 -10.16
C ARG A 148 -7.51 9.68 -11.68
N ALA A 149 -8.51 9.25 -12.44
CA ALA A 149 -8.52 9.37 -13.91
C ALA A 149 -8.52 10.84 -14.37
N ASP A 150 -9.21 11.74 -13.65
CA ASP A 150 -9.23 13.17 -13.98
C ASP A 150 -7.89 13.90 -13.77
N VAL A 151 -6.99 13.31 -13.04
CA VAL A 151 -5.66 13.86 -12.68
C VAL A 151 -4.51 12.92 -13.07
N GLU A 152 -4.78 11.95 -13.91
CA GLU A 152 -3.83 10.91 -14.32
C GLU A 152 -2.56 11.48 -14.97
N ALA A 153 -2.65 12.64 -15.61
CA ALA A 153 -1.51 13.31 -16.24
C ALA A 153 -0.35 13.64 -15.28
N PHE A 154 -0.59 13.59 -13.96
CA PHE A 154 0.46 13.77 -12.95
C PHE A 154 1.05 12.44 -12.45
N ALA A 155 0.46 11.31 -12.79
CA ALA A 155 0.98 10.02 -12.40
C ALA A 155 1.96 9.49 -13.46
N PRO A 156 3.11 8.93 -13.06
CA PRO A 156 4.01 8.28 -14.01
C PRO A 156 3.32 7.10 -14.68
N PRO A 157 3.78 6.68 -15.87
CA PRO A 157 3.27 5.48 -16.53
C PRO A 157 3.26 4.26 -15.62
N ILE A 158 4.28 4.10 -14.76
CA ILE A 158 4.34 3.06 -13.72
C ILE A 158 4.47 3.76 -12.36
N LEU A 159 3.41 3.74 -11.56
CA LEU A 159 3.37 4.27 -10.21
C LEU A 159 3.43 3.12 -9.20
N VAL A 160 4.59 2.92 -8.59
CA VAL A 160 4.76 2.01 -7.45
C VAL A 160 4.18 2.69 -6.22
N GLU A 161 3.23 2.03 -5.57
CA GLU A 161 2.60 2.51 -4.33
C GLU A 161 3.18 1.86 -3.08
N GLN A 162 3.73 0.67 -3.22
CA GLN A 162 4.52 -0.05 -2.22
C GLN A 162 5.58 -0.88 -2.94
N PRO A 163 6.82 -0.94 -2.40
CA PRO A 163 7.34 -0.21 -1.24
C PRO A 163 7.48 1.30 -1.51
N SER A 164 7.61 2.07 -0.43
CA SER A 164 8.00 3.48 -0.49
C SER A 164 9.52 3.63 -0.59
N PRO A 165 10.02 4.77 -1.08
CA PRO A 165 11.43 5.07 -1.01
C PRO A 165 11.98 4.94 0.43
N ASP A 166 13.16 4.34 0.56
CA ASP A 166 13.91 4.10 1.79
C ASP A 166 13.23 3.12 2.79
N ASP A 167 12.16 2.42 2.38
CA ASP A 167 11.55 1.37 3.20
C ASP A 167 12.55 0.25 3.49
N ASN A 168 12.52 -0.25 4.75
CA ASN A 168 13.19 -1.50 5.12
C ASN A 168 12.33 -2.68 4.65
N VAL A 169 12.90 -3.52 3.79
CA VAL A 169 12.18 -4.64 3.18
C VAL A 169 12.91 -5.96 3.40
N THR A 170 12.14 -7.01 3.60
CA THR A 170 12.59 -8.39 3.72
C THR A 170 12.02 -9.24 2.59
N SER A 171 12.60 -10.42 2.38
CA SER A 171 12.11 -11.38 1.39
C SER A 171 10.90 -12.18 1.92
N PRO A 172 9.84 -12.37 1.12
CA PRO A 172 9.65 -11.81 -0.20
C PRO A 172 9.18 -10.36 -0.17
N LEU A 173 9.73 -9.49 -1.02
CA LEU A 173 9.28 -8.12 -1.18
C LEU A 173 7.91 -8.09 -1.87
N HIS A 174 6.94 -7.45 -1.25
CA HIS A 174 5.62 -7.20 -1.85
C HIS A 174 5.60 -5.86 -2.57
N VAL A 175 5.22 -5.87 -3.85
CA VAL A 175 5.16 -4.68 -4.68
C VAL A 175 3.73 -4.49 -5.17
N THR A 176 3.18 -3.29 -4.98
CA THR A 176 1.85 -2.91 -5.48
C THR A 176 1.87 -1.54 -6.12
N GLY A 177 0.91 -1.30 -6.99
CA GLY A 177 0.78 -0.01 -7.64
C GLY A 177 -0.23 -0.02 -8.78
N ASN A 178 -0.08 0.95 -9.66
CA ASN A 178 -0.89 1.05 -10.85
C ASN A 178 -0.03 1.50 -12.04
N ALA A 179 -0.40 1.09 -13.25
CA ALA A 179 0.33 1.38 -14.46
C ALA A 179 -0.61 1.64 -15.64
N ASN A 180 -0.14 2.49 -16.56
CA ASN A 180 -0.72 2.69 -17.87
C ASN A 180 0.41 2.57 -18.90
N THR A 181 0.76 1.32 -19.22
CA THR A 181 1.88 0.93 -20.08
C THR A 181 1.35 0.25 -21.34
N PHE A 182 2.19 0.17 -22.39
CA PHE A 182 1.82 -0.54 -23.61
C PHE A 182 1.55 -2.02 -23.30
N GLU A 183 0.43 -2.55 -23.82
CA GLU A 183 -0.03 -3.92 -23.54
C GLU A 183 -0.11 -4.29 -22.06
N ALA A 184 -0.30 -3.31 -21.18
CA ALA A 184 -0.35 -3.47 -19.73
C ALA A 184 0.92 -4.10 -19.12
N THR A 185 2.03 -4.13 -19.82
CA THR A 185 3.24 -4.86 -19.42
C THR A 185 4.41 -3.92 -19.15
N PHE A 186 5.14 -4.20 -18.07
CA PHE A 186 6.38 -3.53 -17.73
C PHE A 186 7.37 -4.50 -17.09
N ASN A 187 8.61 -4.10 -16.94
CA ASN A 187 9.67 -4.92 -16.36
C ASN A 187 10.06 -4.38 -14.98
N TYR A 188 10.61 -5.27 -14.14
CA TYR A 188 11.27 -4.87 -12.93
C TYR A 188 12.65 -5.49 -12.78
N ARG A 189 13.51 -4.85 -11.98
CA ARG A 189 14.78 -5.34 -11.50
C ARG A 189 14.96 -4.90 -10.06
N LEU A 190 15.24 -5.85 -9.16
CA LEU A 190 15.70 -5.57 -7.81
C LEU A 190 17.23 -5.66 -7.82
N GLU A 191 17.90 -4.62 -7.38
CA GLU A 191 19.36 -4.50 -7.35
C GLU A 191 19.84 -4.34 -5.91
N ASP A 192 21.04 -4.86 -5.64
CA ASP A 192 21.77 -4.62 -4.40
C ASP A 192 22.53 -3.29 -4.41
N ALA A 193 23.32 -3.04 -3.35
CA ALA A 193 24.10 -1.79 -3.20
C ALA A 193 25.12 -1.58 -4.32
N ASP A 194 25.61 -2.65 -4.94
CA ASP A 194 26.61 -2.61 -6.03
C ASP A 194 25.94 -2.56 -7.42
N GLY A 195 24.61 -2.54 -7.46
CA GLY A 195 23.83 -2.58 -8.70
C GLY A 195 23.73 -3.97 -9.33
N THR A 196 24.10 -5.02 -8.60
CA THR A 196 23.93 -6.41 -9.06
C THR A 196 22.46 -6.79 -8.99
N SER A 197 21.95 -7.41 -10.06
CA SER A 197 20.56 -7.84 -10.12
C SER A 197 20.30 -9.05 -9.23
N LEU A 198 19.54 -8.87 -8.15
CA LEU A 198 19.06 -9.94 -7.26
C LEU A 198 17.87 -10.68 -7.87
N ALA A 199 16.98 -9.95 -8.55
CA ALA A 199 15.82 -10.51 -9.23
C ALA A 199 15.40 -9.61 -10.39
N LYS A 200 14.83 -10.21 -11.46
CA LYS A 200 14.25 -9.49 -12.59
C LYS A 200 13.15 -10.31 -13.25
N ASN A 201 12.10 -9.66 -13.71
CA ASN A 201 11.02 -10.27 -14.48
C ASN A 201 10.17 -9.18 -15.13
N PHE A 202 9.06 -9.58 -15.76
CA PHE A 202 8.02 -8.66 -16.22
C PHE A 202 6.75 -8.81 -15.37
N VAL A 203 5.90 -7.81 -15.44
CA VAL A 203 4.61 -7.73 -14.74
C VAL A 203 3.54 -7.31 -15.73
N THR A 204 2.35 -7.90 -15.62
CA THR A 204 1.18 -7.48 -16.36
C THR A 204 0.18 -6.86 -15.38
N ALA A 205 -0.18 -5.60 -15.62
CA ALA A 205 -1.24 -4.91 -14.88
C ALA A 205 -2.63 -5.36 -15.36
N THR A 206 -3.66 -5.03 -14.62
CA THR A 206 -5.05 -5.40 -14.97
C THR A 206 -5.57 -4.73 -16.24
N SER A 207 -4.96 -3.63 -16.67
CA SER A 207 -5.20 -2.93 -17.93
C SER A 207 -4.02 -2.06 -18.31
N GLY A 208 -4.00 -1.52 -19.54
CA GLY A 208 -2.97 -0.67 -20.09
C GLY A 208 -3.41 -0.02 -21.39
N SER A 209 -2.49 0.51 -22.19
CA SER A 209 -2.73 1.11 -23.50
C SER A 209 -3.84 2.19 -23.49
N GLY A 210 -3.72 3.14 -22.54
CA GLY A 210 -4.66 4.25 -22.37
C GLY A 210 -5.66 4.07 -21.23
N THR A 211 -5.68 2.91 -20.55
CA THR A 211 -6.48 2.69 -19.36
C THR A 211 -5.58 2.21 -18.22
N ARG A 212 -5.46 2.99 -17.16
CA ARG A 212 -4.62 2.64 -16.02
C ARG A 212 -5.15 1.41 -15.29
N GLY A 213 -4.32 0.38 -15.16
CA GLY A 213 -4.58 -0.84 -14.41
C GLY A 213 -3.84 -0.88 -13.09
N THR A 214 -4.21 -1.81 -12.22
CA THR A 214 -3.51 -2.11 -10.97
C THR A 214 -2.57 -3.30 -11.16
N PHE A 215 -1.53 -3.36 -10.33
CA PHE A 215 -0.65 -4.52 -10.26
C PHE A 215 -0.31 -4.87 -8.81
N GLY A 216 0.01 -6.14 -8.59
CA GLY A 216 0.55 -6.65 -7.34
C GLY A 216 1.37 -7.90 -7.60
N PHE A 217 2.60 -7.96 -7.10
CA PHE A 217 3.48 -9.10 -7.24
C PHE A 217 4.46 -9.19 -6.07
N THR A 218 5.18 -10.31 -5.99
CA THR A 218 6.17 -10.57 -4.96
C THR A 218 7.52 -10.91 -5.58
N ILE A 219 8.59 -10.45 -4.95
CA ILE A 219 9.96 -10.69 -5.37
C ILE A 219 10.68 -11.45 -4.26
N PRO A 220 10.95 -12.74 -4.42
CA PRO A 220 11.88 -13.44 -3.54
C PRO A 220 13.32 -12.96 -3.84
N PHE A 221 14.07 -12.66 -2.79
CA PHE A 221 15.48 -12.30 -2.88
C PHE A 221 16.24 -12.80 -1.65
N SER A 222 17.56 -12.73 -1.67
CA SER A 222 18.40 -13.07 -0.52
C SER A 222 19.57 -12.10 -0.46
N VAL A 223 19.85 -11.59 0.73
CA VAL A 223 21.04 -10.82 1.07
C VAL A 223 21.59 -11.35 2.39
N ASP A 224 22.91 -11.35 2.57
CA ASP A 224 23.54 -11.90 3.76
C ASP A 224 23.53 -10.93 4.95
N THR A 225 23.49 -9.63 4.64
CA THR A 225 23.50 -8.54 5.64
C THR A 225 22.59 -7.41 5.17
N PRO A 226 22.06 -6.59 6.10
CA PRO A 226 21.33 -5.39 5.72
C PRO A 226 22.18 -4.47 4.85
N GLN A 227 21.63 -4.00 3.73
CA GLN A 227 22.32 -3.15 2.77
C GLN A 227 21.35 -2.27 1.99
N ASP A 228 21.87 -1.26 1.31
CA ASP A 228 21.10 -0.48 0.37
C ASP A 228 20.80 -1.31 -0.88
N GLY A 229 19.73 -0.96 -1.55
CA GLY A 229 19.34 -1.55 -2.82
C GLY A 229 18.33 -0.67 -3.54
N ALA A 230 17.85 -1.13 -4.68
CA ALA A 230 16.84 -0.39 -5.43
C ALA A 230 15.90 -1.33 -6.20
N LEU A 231 14.62 -0.99 -6.20
CA LEU A 231 13.66 -1.54 -7.14
C LEU A 231 13.57 -0.59 -8.34
N ARG A 232 13.92 -1.09 -9.52
CA ARG A 232 13.72 -0.41 -10.80
C ARG A 232 12.51 -1.01 -11.49
N VAL A 233 11.59 -0.17 -11.96
CA VAL A 233 10.49 -0.55 -12.84
C VAL A 233 10.59 0.27 -14.12
N PHE A 234 10.34 -0.34 -15.28
CA PHE A 234 10.51 0.32 -16.56
C PHE A 234 9.75 -0.40 -17.69
N GLU A 235 9.41 0.33 -18.74
CA GLU A 235 8.97 -0.25 -20.00
C GLU A 235 10.15 -0.46 -20.96
N ARG A 236 9.96 -1.38 -21.87
CA ARG A 236 10.78 -1.46 -23.08
C ARG A 236 10.01 -0.90 -24.25
N SER A 237 10.62 0.06 -24.96
CA SER A 237 10.08 0.60 -26.19
C SER A 237 9.78 -0.52 -27.18
N ALA A 238 8.58 -0.51 -27.75
CA ALA A 238 8.20 -1.45 -28.80
C ALA A 238 8.94 -1.20 -30.12
N GLU A 239 9.52 -0.01 -30.29
CA GLU A 239 10.25 0.39 -31.51
C GLU A 239 11.66 -0.19 -31.55
N ASP A 240 12.41 -0.06 -30.45
CA ASP A 240 13.86 -0.37 -30.43
C ASP A 240 14.31 -1.17 -29.20
N GLY A 241 13.40 -1.48 -28.27
CA GLY A 241 13.71 -2.20 -27.02
C GLY A 241 14.45 -1.37 -25.98
N SER A 242 14.62 -0.06 -26.18
CA SER A 242 15.24 0.84 -25.20
C SER A 242 14.41 0.90 -23.92
N VAL A 243 15.05 1.26 -22.79
CA VAL A 243 14.38 1.49 -21.51
C VAL A 243 13.71 2.86 -21.56
N VAL A 244 12.41 2.88 -21.27
CA VAL A 244 11.59 4.10 -21.14
C VAL A 244 10.79 4.04 -19.86
N HIS A 245 10.32 5.20 -19.40
CA HIS A 245 9.46 5.33 -18.19
C HIS A 245 10.06 4.68 -16.93
N GLU A 246 11.39 4.75 -16.81
CA GLU A 246 12.08 4.15 -15.66
C GLU A 246 11.75 4.91 -14.36
N ARG A 247 11.48 4.12 -13.31
CA ARG A 247 11.38 4.58 -11.92
C ARG A 247 12.32 3.78 -11.05
N VAL A 248 13.05 4.49 -10.20
CA VAL A 248 13.98 3.91 -9.23
C VAL A 248 13.45 4.21 -7.84
N ILE A 249 13.19 3.16 -7.07
CA ILE A 249 12.75 3.22 -5.69
C ILE A 249 13.91 2.72 -4.82
N PRO A 250 14.65 3.61 -4.12
CA PRO A 250 15.70 3.21 -3.20
C PRO A 250 15.10 2.42 -2.04
N LEU A 251 15.79 1.40 -1.57
CA LEU A 251 15.32 0.49 -0.52
C LEU A 251 16.46 0.15 0.45
N ARG A 252 16.09 -0.30 1.64
CA ARG A 252 16.97 -0.97 2.60
C ARG A 252 16.63 -2.46 2.60
N LEU A 253 17.50 -3.29 2.02
CA LEU A 253 17.30 -4.74 1.95
C LEU A 253 17.79 -5.40 3.23
N SER A 254 16.99 -6.31 3.80
CA SER A 254 17.35 -7.08 4.98
C SER A 254 17.17 -8.58 4.72
N PRO A 255 17.98 -9.45 5.36
CA PRO A 255 17.86 -10.91 5.28
C PRO A 255 16.48 -11.46 5.63
#